data_36de4c186682a702e7e5c8eb9ca9834c
#
_entry.id   36de4c186682a702e7e5c8eb9ca9834c
#
_cell.length_a   1.000
_cell.length_b   1.000
_cell.length_c   1.000
_cell.angle_alpha   90.00
_cell.angle_beta   90.00
_cell.angle_gamma   90.00
#
_symmetry.space_group_name_H-M   'P 1'
#
loop_
_entity.id
_entity.type
_entity.pdbx_description
1 polymer ?
#
loop_
_entity_poly.entity_id
_entity_poly.type
_entity_poly.pdbx_seq_one_letter_code
_entity_poly.pdbx_strand_id
1 'polypeptide(L)'
;TRKESSAASDVYKRQVLDYRWKLGRKSIGSVWAFLRYICYLVAEMLKAGFVVMRLIYTRGRNMRPVLVYFDTSLRSDRLRALLANSITLTAGTITVAAEDGRFCVHALDASLAEGIEKSVFQEKLEKLEEQV
;
A
#
# COMPACT_ATOMS: atom_id res chain seq x y z
N THR A 1 -21.68 -28.81 18.88
CA THR A 1 -20.33 -28.19 18.77
C THR A 1 -19.53 -28.69 17.57
N ARG A 2 -19.60 -30.00 17.22
CA ARG A 2 -18.86 -30.58 16.08
C ARG A 2 -19.40 -30.16 14.70
N LYS A 3 -20.72 -29.91 14.58
CA LYS A 3 -21.38 -29.46 13.34
C LYS A 3 -21.10 -28.00 13.00
N GLU A 4 -20.97 -27.14 13.99
CA GLU A 4 -20.67 -25.70 13.80
C GLU A 4 -19.24 -25.47 13.30
N SER A 5 -18.28 -26.24 13.81
CA SER A 5 -16.89 -26.20 13.35
C SER A 5 -16.74 -26.67 11.90
N SER A 6 -17.53 -27.64 11.46
CA SER A 6 -17.54 -28.12 10.08
C SER A 6 -18.12 -27.05 9.13
N ALA A 7 -19.22 -26.39 9.52
CA ALA A 7 -19.86 -25.36 8.70
C ALA A 7 -18.94 -24.13 8.50
N ALA A 8 -18.27 -23.68 9.55
CA ALA A 8 -17.30 -22.59 9.46
C ALA A 8 -16.11 -22.93 8.55
N SER A 9 -15.60 -24.18 8.64
CA SER A 9 -14.54 -24.67 7.76
C SER A 9 -14.96 -24.74 6.29
N ASP A 10 -16.21 -25.13 6.03
CA ASP A 10 -16.74 -25.24 4.66
C ASP A 10 -17.00 -23.84 4.04
N VAL A 11 -17.44 -22.86 4.83
CA VAL A 11 -17.59 -21.47 4.39
C VAL A 11 -16.21 -20.88 4.05
N TYR A 12 -15.21 -21.11 4.88
CA TYR A 12 -13.85 -20.64 4.63
C TYR A 12 -13.24 -21.28 3.35
N LYS A 13 -13.44 -22.60 3.16
CA LYS A 13 -12.98 -23.30 1.95
C LYS A 13 -13.67 -22.78 0.69
N ARG A 14 -14.96 -22.49 0.74
CA ARG A 14 -15.70 -21.90 -0.39
C ARG A 14 -15.22 -20.50 -0.71
N GLN A 15 -14.97 -19.65 0.29
CA GLN A 15 -14.42 -18.32 0.08
C GLN A 15 -13.04 -18.37 -0.58
N VAL A 16 -12.16 -19.26 -0.14
CA VAL A 16 -10.82 -19.44 -0.72
C VAL A 16 -10.90 -20.01 -2.14
N LEU A 17 -11.82 -20.94 -2.41
CA LEU A 17 -12.02 -21.51 -3.74
C LEU A 17 -12.62 -20.50 -4.72
N ASP A 18 -13.61 -19.71 -4.30
CA ASP A 18 -14.20 -18.64 -5.11
C ASP A 18 -13.18 -17.55 -5.43
N TYR A 19 -12.31 -17.21 -4.48
CA TYR A 19 -11.21 -16.28 -4.70
C TYR A 19 -10.21 -16.81 -5.73
N ARG A 20 -9.84 -18.08 -5.62
CA ARG A 20 -8.94 -18.75 -6.60
C ARG A 20 -9.56 -18.89 -7.98
N TRP A 21 -10.85 -19.17 -8.06
CA TRP A 21 -11.59 -19.31 -9.32
C TRP A 21 -11.73 -17.97 -10.06
N LYS A 22 -11.95 -16.88 -9.34
CA LYS A 22 -11.97 -15.52 -9.91
C LYS A 22 -10.58 -15.05 -10.37
N LEU A 23 -9.51 -15.48 -9.69
CA LEU A 23 -8.14 -15.17 -10.10
C LEU A 23 -7.71 -15.96 -11.36
N GLY A 24 -8.21 -17.17 -11.55
CA GLY A 24 -7.78 -18.06 -12.63
C GLY A 24 -8.23 -17.65 -14.03
N ARG A 25 -9.10 -16.66 -14.16
CA ARG A 25 -9.72 -16.31 -15.46
C ARG A 25 -9.36 -14.92 -15.99
N LYS A 26 -8.73 -14.07 -15.20
CA LYS A 26 -8.28 -12.75 -15.65
C LYS A 26 -6.76 -12.68 -15.69
N SER A 27 -6.26 -12.95 -16.88
CA SER A 27 -4.96 -12.51 -17.39
C SER A 27 -3.72 -12.73 -16.50
N ILE A 28 -2.88 -13.67 -16.92
CA ILE A 28 -1.48 -13.82 -16.52
C ILE A 28 -0.75 -12.45 -16.49
N GLY A 29 -1.12 -11.50 -17.35
CA GLY A 29 -0.61 -10.14 -17.36
C GLY A 29 -0.89 -9.33 -16.08
N SER A 30 -2.07 -9.49 -15.48
CA SER A 30 -2.42 -8.78 -14.24
C SER A 30 -1.62 -9.31 -13.04
N VAL A 31 -1.37 -10.62 -12.97
CA VAL A 31 -0.53 -11.24 -11.93
C VAL A 31 0.92 -10.78 -12.06
N TRP A 32 1.44 -10.70 -13.29
CA TRP A 32 2.79 -10.20 -13.57
C TRP A 32 2.95 -8.72 -13.19
N ALA A 33 1.96 -7.89 -13.51
CA ALA A 33 1.94 -6.48 -13.14
C ALA A 33 1.92 -6.31 -11.61
N PHE A 34 1.11 -7.11 -10.91
CA PHE A 34 1.06 -7.11 -9.45
C PHE A 34 2.38 -7.57 -8.81
N LEU A 35 2.98 -8.65 -9.33
CA LEU A 35 4.26 -9.14 -8.85
C LEU A 35 5.37 -8.11 -9.03
N ARG A 36 5.40 -7.44 -10.19
CA ARG A 36 6.35 -6.35 -10.46
C ARG A 36 6.14 -5.16 -9.52
N TYR A 37 4.89 -4.84 -9.18
CA TYR A 37 4.57 -3.81 -8.19
C TYR A 37 5.10 -4.18 -6.81
N ILE A 38 4.91 -5.42 -6.35
CA ILE A 38 5.43 -5.90 -5.06
C ILE A 38 6.96 -5.83 -5.01
N CYS A 39 7.66 -6.28 -6.06
CA CYS A 39 9.12 -6.18 -6.13
C CYS A 39 9.59 -4.72 -6.05
N TYR A 40 8.90 -3.82 -6.73
CA TYR A 40 9.18 -2.39 -6.67
C TYR A 40 8.95 -1.83 -5.25
N LEU A 41 7.83 -2.19 -4.62
CA LEU A 41 7.48 -1.78 -3.27
C LEU A 41 8.56 -2.20 -2.25
N VAL A 42 9.03 -3.45 -2.34
CA VAL A 42 10.11 -3.95 -1.46
C VAL A 42 11.40 -3.16 -1.68
N ALA A 43 11.76 -2.87 -2.92
CA ALA A 43 12.96 -2.07 -3.22
C ALA A 43 12.86 -0.64 -2.65
N GLU A 44 11.70 0.02 -2.79
CA GLU A 44 11.46 1.35 -2.21
C GLU A 44 11.46 1.32 -0.67
N MET A 45 10.90 0.27 -0.08
CA MET A 45 10.93 0.08 1.38
C MET A 45 12.35 -0.01 1.92
N LEU A 46 13.23 -0.75 1.24
CA LEU A 46 14.64 -0.86 1.62
C LEU A 46 15.39 0.49 1.47
N LYS A 47 15.17 1.20 0.37
CA LYS A 47 15.75 2.55 0.17
C LYS A 47 15.28 3.52 1.25
N ALA A 48 13.97 3.55 1.53
CA ALA A 48 13.40 4.41 2.56
C ALA A 48 13.95 4.09 3.95
N GLY A 49 14.16 2.81 4.27
CA GLY A 49 14.82 2.38 5.50
C GLY A 49 16.24 2.95 5.64
N PHE A 50 17.02 2.92 4.57
CA PHE A 50 18.35 3.51 4.54
C PHE A 50 18.32 5.04 4.74
N VAL A 51 17.37 5.73 4.10
CA VAL A 51 17.21 7.19 4.22
C VAL A 51 16.87 7.57 5.67
N VAL A 52 15.92 6.85 6.29
CA VAL A 52 15.53 7.09 7.69
C VAL A 52 16.67 6.78 8.64
N MET A 53 17.38 5.69 8.45
CA MET A 53 18.57 5.36 9.24
C MET A 53 19.60 6.48 9.18
N ARG A 54 19.93 6.95 7.97
CA ARG A 54 20.83 8.08 7.78
C ARG A 54 20.32 9.36 8.45
N LEU A 55 19.00 9.63 8.35
CA LEU A 55 18.38 10.80 8.94
C LEU A 55 18.51 10.78 10.48
N ILE A 56 18.26 9.64 11.11
CA ILE A 56 18.41 9.46 12.56
C ILE A 56 19.84 9.69 13.00
N TYR A 57 20.83 9.16 12.28
CA TYR A 57 22.25 9.33 12.63
C TYR A 57 22.78 10.74 12.39
N THR A 58 22.25 11.47 11.38
CA THR A 58 22.75 12.79 11.00
C THR A 58 22.00 13.95 11.65
N ARG A 59 20.68 13.87 11.77
CA ARG A 59 19.84 14.97 12.31
C ARG A 59 19.35 14.76 13.73
N GLY A 60 19.25 13.52 14.19
CA GLY A 60 18.89 13.18 15.55
C GLY A 60 17.69 13.97 16.11
N ARG A 61 17.98 14.94 16.97
CA ARG A 61 16.99 15.77 17.68
C ARG A 61 16.26 16.83 16.84
N ASN A 62 16.73 17.13 15.63
CA ASN A 62 16.21 18.22 14.80
C ASN A 62 15.23 17.74 13.71
N MET A 63 14.57 16.62 13.91
CA MET A 63 13.49 16.14 13.03
C MET A 63 12.26 17.04 13.14
N ARG A 64 11.62 17.29 11.99
CA ARG A 64 10.40 18.09 11.89
C ARG A 64 9.26 17.23 11.36
N PRO A 65 8.47 16.60 12.25
CA PRO A 65 7.32 15.82 11.83
C PRO A 65 6.26 16.71 11.20
N VAL A 66 5.65 16.25 10.12
CA VAL A 66 4.61 16.98 9.38
C VAL A 66 3.47 16.05 9.02
N LEU A 67 2.27 16.63 8.91
CA LEU A 67 1.10 15.99 8.33
C LEU A 67 0.92 16.52 6.90
N VAL A 68 0.78 15.59 5.96
CA VAL A 68 0.55 15.87 4.54
C VAL A 68 -0.85 15.40 4.16
N TYR A 69 -1.60 16.24 3.49
CA TYR A 69 -2.93 15.95 2.96
C TYR A 69 -2.86 15.96 1.44
N PHE A 70 -3.36 14.91 0.80
CA PHE A 70 -3.48 14.86 -0.66
C PHE A 70 -4.68 14.02 -1.09
N ASP A 71 -5.15 14.28 -2.31
CA ASP A 71 -6.23 13.54 -2.92
C ASP A 71 -5.67 12.55 -3.96
N THR A 72 -6.28 11.36 -4.05
CA THR A 72 -5.93 10.35 -5.06
C THR A 72 -7.00 10.24 -6.14
N SER A 73 -6.57 9.98 -7.37
CA SER A 73 -7.45 9.72 -8.52
C SER A 73 -7.98 8.28 -8.57
N LEU A 74 -7.46 7.38 -7.71
CA LEU A 74 -7.87 5.99 -7.65
C LEU A 74 -9.34 5.84 -7.28
N ARG A 75 -10.10 5.10 -8.09
CA ARG A 75 -11.54 4.86 -7.90
C ARG A 75 -11.81 3.62 -7.04
N SER A 76 -10.94 2.61 -7.15
CA SER A 76 -11.10 1.35 -6.45
C SER A 76 -10.65 1.45 -4.99
N ASP A 77 -11.55 1.12 -4.05
CA ASP A 77 -11.24 1.08 -2.61
C ASP A 77 -10.10 0.10 -2.28
N ARG A 78 -9.97 -0.97 -3.05
CA ARG A 78 -8.87 -1.95 -2.88
C ARG A 78 -7.51 -1.32 -3.24
N LEU A 79 -7.46 -0.53 -4.30
CA LEU A 79 -6.23 0.16 -4.71
C LEU A 79 -5.91 1.33 -3.79
N ARG A 80 -6.93 2.01 -3.25
CA ARG A 80 -6.74 3.02 -2.17
C ARG A 80 -6.14 2.38 -0.92
N ALA A 81 -6.67 1.24 -0.47
CA ALA A 81 -6.11 0.49 0.65
C ALA A 81 -4.67 0.03 0.37
N LEU A 82 -4.39 -0.42 -0.85
CA LEU A 82 -3.04 -0.80 -1.26
C LEU A 82 -2.08 0.40 -1.26
N LEU A 83 -2.53 1.58 -1.71
CA LEU A 83 -1.77 2.82 -1.65
C LEU A 83 -1.46 3.21 -0.19
N ALA A 84 -2.47 3.19 0.69
CA ALA A 84 -2.30 3.47 2.13
C ALA A 84 -1.26 2.57 2.79
N ASN A 85 -1.35 1.26 2.51
CA ASN A 85 -0.40 0.28 3.01
C ASN A 85 1.00 0.48 2.43
N SER A 86 1.11 0.81 1.14
CA SER A 86 2.41 1.07 0.49
C SER A 86 3.12 2.28 1.09
N ILE A 87 2.38 3.36 1.38
CA ILE A 87 2.91 4.54 2.07
C ILE A 87 3.35 4.18 3.49
N THR A 88 2.55 3.42 4.22
CA THR A 88 2.85 3.03 5.61
C THR A 88 4.03 2.04 5.69
N LEU A 89 4.24 1.21 4.67
CA LEU A 89 5.38 0.30 4.59
C LEU A 89 6.70 1.02 4.29
N THR A 90 6.66 2.24 3.78
CA THR A 90 7.88 3.04 3.62
C THR A 90 8.30 3.60 4.98
N ALA A 91 9.60 3.46 5.33
CA ALA A 91 10.09 3.87 6.63
C ALA A 91 9.98 5.39 6.83
N GLY A 92 9.38 5.79 7.93
CA GLY A 92 9.23 7.21 8.30
C GLY A 92 7.93 7.88 7.85
N THR A 93 6.99 7.12 7.27
CA THR A 93 5.66 7.61 6.91
C THR A 93 4.57 6.67 7.43
N ILE A 94 3.45 7.21 7.85
CA ILE A 94 2.28 6.47 8.33
C ILE A 94 1.02 7.10 7.76
N THR A 95 0.17 6.32 7.12
CA THR A 95 -1.16 6.77 6.73
C THR A 95 -2.06 6.82 7.95
N VAL A 96 -2.50 8.02 8.32
CA VAL A 96 -3.35 8.28 9.50
C VAL A 96 -4.82 8.12 9.16
N ALA A 97 -5.23 8.60 7.98
CA ALA A 97 -6.60 8.48 7.48
C ALA A 97 -6.59 8.36 5.95
N ALA A 98 -7.56 7.62 5.43
CA ALA A 98 -7.80 7.46 3.99
C ALA A 98 -9.31 7.31 3.78
N GLU A 99 -9.99 8.43 3.58
CA GLU A 99 -11.45 8.50 3.42
C GLU A 99 -11.79 9.23 2.12
N ASP A 100 -12.72 8.69 1.35
CA ASP A 100 -13.25 9.28 0.11
C ASP A 100 -12.21 9.76 -0.91
N GLY A 101 -11.05 9.07 -0.95
CA GLY A 101 -9.94 9.43 -1.83
C GLY A 101 -9.01 10.50 -1.26
N ARG A 102 -9.31 11.05 -0.08
CA ARG A 102 -8.44 11.99 0.64
C ARG A 102 -7.57 11.24 1.63
N PHE A 103 -6.28 11.47 1.56
CA PHE A 103 -5.27 10.85 2.43
C PHE A 103 -4.68 11.85 3.39
N CYS A 104 -4.50 11.43 4.64
CA CYS A 104 -3.71 12.12 5.63
C CYS A 104 -2.52 11.23 6.00
N VAL A 105 -1.32 11.70 5.75
CA VAL A 105 -0.08 10.97 5.99
C VAL A 105 0.79 11.73 6.98
N HIS A 106 1.20 11.08 8.04
CA HIS A 106 2.21 11.60 8.96
C HIS A 106 3.61 11.19 8.48
N ALA A 107 4.47 12.15 8.25
CA ALA A 107 5.87 11.94 7.95
C ALA A 107 6.75 12.34 9.13
N LEU A 108 7.75 11.53 9.44
CA LEU A 108 8.70 11.73 10.55
C LEU A 108 9.54 13.00 10.35
N ASP A 109 9.80 13.39 9.12
CA ASP A 109 10.50 14.62 8.76
C ASP A 109 9.94 15.20 7.47
N ALA A 110 9.95 16.53 7.36
CA ALA A 110 9.46 17.24 6.18
C ALA A 110 10.16 16.80 4.88
N SER A 111 11.42 16.39 4.94
CA SER A 111 12.14 15.86 3.77
C SER A 111 11.58 14.54 3.24
N LEU A 112 10.90 13.75 4.07
CA LEU A 112 10.21 12.52 3.68
C LEU A 112 8.82 12.78 3.13
N ALA A 113 8.25 13.95 3.43
CA ALA A 113 6.95 14.38 2.93
C ALA A 113 7.01 14.85 1.47
N GLU A 114 8.15 15.33 1.02
CA GLU A 114 8.34 15.77 -0.36
C GLU A 114 8.13 14.61 -1.34
N GLY A 115 7.17 14.77 -2.24
CA GLY A 115 6.87 13.78 -3.27
C GLY A 115 5.84 12.72 -2.90
N ILE A 116 5.27 12.73 -1.70
CA ILE A 116 4.15 11.81 -1.34
C ILE A 116 2.96 12.07 -2.26
N GLU A 117 2.62 13.33 -2.53
CA GLU A 117 1.50 13.73 -3.41
C GLU A 117 1.65 13.23 -4.85
N LYS A 118 2.89 13.18 -5.35
CA LYS A 118 3.24 12.64 -6.68
C LYS A 118 4.02 11.35 -6.56
N SER A 119 3.60 10.49 -5.62
CA SER A 119 4.34 9.27 -5.37
C SER A 119 4.29 8.34 -6.58
N VAL A 120 5.42 7.75 -6.89
CA VAL A 120 5.53 6.70 -7.93
C VAL A 120 4.58 5.53 -7.64
N PHE A 121 4.16 5.36 -6.38
CA PHE A 121 3.13 4.39 -5.99
C PHE A 121 1.78 4.72 -6.60
N GLN A 122 1.35 5.97 -6.56
CA GLN A 122 0.08 6.41 -7.14
C GLN A 122 0.07 6.18 -8.65
N GLU A 123 1.10 6.64 -9.36
CA GLU A 123 1.23 6.44 -10.82
C GLU A 123 1.20 4.96 -11.22
N LYS A 124 1.88 4.10 -10.45
CA LYS A 124 1.89 2.66 -10.71
C LYS A 124 0.54 2.00 -10.43
N LEU A 125 -0.18 2.45 -9.42
CA LEU A 125 -1.50 1.93 -9.09
C LEU A 125 -2.57 2.43 -10.07
N GLU A 126 -2.47 3.66 -10.58
CA GLU A 126 -3.31 4.15 -11.66
C GLU A 126 -3.15 3.30 -12.93
N LYS A 127 -1.92 3.00 -13.32
CA LYS A 127 -1.65 2.08 -14.45
C LYS A 127 -2.18 0.66 -14.21
N LEU A 128 -2.19 0.21 -12.96
CA LEU A 128 -2.78 -1.07 -12.57
C LEU A 128 -4.32 -1.04 -12.66
N GLU A 129 -4.93 0.09 -12.30
CA GLU A 129 -6.39 0.27 -12.39
C GLU A 129 -6.87 0.25 -13.84
N GLU A 130 -6.11 0.81 -14.77
CA GLU A 130 -6.40 0.78 -16.20
C GLU A 130 -6.31 -0.61 -16.83
N GLN A 131 -5.55 -1.53 -16.21
CA GLN A 131 -5.33 -2.90 -16.71
C GLN A 131 -6.30 -3.94 -16.14
N VAL A 132 -7.09 -3.56 -15.14
CA VAL A 132 -8.03 -4.44 -14.41
C VAL A 132 -9.48 -4.12 -14.72
#